data_460a96492a4c99794e4965ce211bab2b
#
_entry.id   460a96492a4c99794e4965ce211bab2b
#
_cell.length_a   1.000
_cell.length_b   1.000
_cell.length_c   1.000
_cell.angle_alpha   90.00
_cell.angle_beta   90.00
_cell.angle_gamma   90.00
#
_symmetry.space_group_name_H-M   'P 1'
#
loop_
_entity.id
_entity.type
_entity.pdbx_description
1 polymer ?
#
loop_
_entity_poly.entity_id
_entity_poly.type
_entity_poly.pdbx_seq_one_letter_code
_entity_poly.pdbx_strand_id
1 'polypeptide(L)'
;MPDLLTVADLETQFRTREGLIHAVNGVSFSLKEGETLGIVGESGCGKSVTVMSMLRLIPSPPGKVVAGQAIYQGKDLLKISDEEIRQIRGAKISMIFQDPMTSLNPVLTIGRQLEEPLMLHMGMTQRQARDRAAQLLSMVGIPNARERLSDYPHQFSGGMRQRVMIAMALSCNPQILIADEPTTALDVTIQAQIVELVKRLRDELGMAIIWITHDLGIIAGLADRVSVMYGGYIIEEAPVKELYANPLHPYTIGLLGSLPKITEDGQRKLSSIEGLPPILFQKPKACPFAPRCSYSVEPCWQQNPTLEEVSPGHRVACWVDVRGGRQRS
;
A
#
# COMPACT_ATOMS: atom_id res chain seq x y z
N MET A 1 12.98 -18.41 -4.06
CA MET A 1 13.76 -17.47 -3.25
C MET A 1 13.04 -17.28 -1.94
N PRO A 2 13.71 -17.11 -0.79
CA PRO A 2 13.01 -16.82 0.47
C PRO A 2 12.28 -15.48 0.37
N ASP A 3 11.17 -15.34 1.11
CA ASP A 3 10.45 -14.08 1.16
C ASP A 3 11.30 -13.02 1.87
N LEU A 4 11.34 -11.80 1.31
CA LEU A 4 12.05 -10.65 1.90
C LEU A 4 11.29 -10.13 3.14
N LEU A 5 9.95 -10.13 3.05
CA LEU A 5 9.04 -9.75 4.12
C LEU A 5 7.90 -10.76 4.18
N THR A 6 7.53 -11.21 5.39
CA THR A 6 6.34 -12.04 5.63
C THR A 6 5.53 -11.40 6.74
N VAL A 7 4.28 -11.09 6.46
CA VAL A 7 3.28 -10.67 7.44
C VAL A 7 2.32 -11.83 7.68
N ALA A 8 2.09 -12.20 8.93
CA ALA A 8 1.22 -13.31 9.30
C ALA A 8 0.24 -12.88 10.40
N ASP A 9 -1.04 -13.13 10.16
CA ASP A 9 -2.16 -12.94 11.08
C ASP A 9 -2.19 -11.60 11.81
N LEU A 10 -1.81 -10.52 11.09
CA LEU A 10 -1.70 -9.18 11.65
C LEU A 10 -3.09 -8.65 12.03
N GLU A 11 -3.25 -8.24 13.29
CA GLU A 11 -4.47 -7.63 13.80
C GLU A 11 -4.18 -6.27 14.46
N THR A 12 -4.98 -5.26 14.08
CA THR A 12 -4.85 -3.89 14.63
C THR A 12 -6.22 -3.32 14.96
N GLN A 13 -6.31 -2.72 16.15
CA GLN A 13 -7.52 -2.14 16.70
C GLN A 13 -7.29 -0.69 17.12
N PHE A 14 -8.35 0.12 17.08
CA PHE A 14 -8.35 1.50 17.55
C PHE A 14 -9.45 1.70 18.58
N ARG A 15 -9.09 2.25 19.74
CA ARG A 15 -10.06 2.63 20.76
C ARG A 15 -10.53 4.06 20.51
N THR A 16 -11.75 4.21 20.05
CA THR A 16 -12.40 5.51 19.82
C THR A 16 -13.45 5.81 20.88
N ARG A 17 -14.04 6.99 20.84
CA ARG A 17 -15.17 7.35 21.73
C ARG A 17 -16.43 6.54 21.42
N GLU A 18 -16.58 6.07 20.18
CA GLU A 18 -17.74 5.30 19.70
C GLU A 18 -17.60 3.80 19.97
N GLY A 19 -16.37 3.32 20.24
CA GLY A 19 -16.09 1.91 20.50
C GLY A 19 -14.73 1.45 20.02
N LEU A 20 -14.54 0.14 20.03
CA LEU A 20 -13.33 -0.52 19.56
C LEU A 20 -13.47 -0.83 18.08
N ILE A 21 -12.67 -0.19 17.23
CA ILE A 21 -12.66 -0.43 15.78
C ILE A 21 -11.63 -1.50 15.45
N HIS A 22 -12.05 -2.55 14.73
CA HIS A 22 -11.23 -3.62 14.21
C HIS A 22 -10.78 -3.27 12.79
N ALA A 23 -9.62 -2.59 12.66
CA ALA A 23 -9.17 -2.04 11.39
C ALA A 23 -8.40 -3.05 10.52
N VAL A 24 -7.71 -4.02 11.14
CA VAL A 24 -6.97 -5.12 10.47
C VAL A 24 -7.28 -6.41 11.21
N ASN A 25 -7.64 -7.47 10.49
CA ASN A 25 -8.32 -8.64 11.05
C ASN A 25 -7.69 -9.97 10.60
N GLY A 26 -6.39 -10.18 10.87
CA GLY A 26 -5.69 -11.41 10.50
C GLY A 26 -5.13 -11.35 9.07
N VAL A 27 -4.57 -10.21 8.70
CA VAL A 27 -3.96 -10.02 7.39
C VAL A 27 -2.64 -10.77 7.29
N SER A 28 -2.50 -11.60 6.22
CA SER A 28 -1.31 -12.39 5.93
C SER A 28 -0.92 -12.25 4.46
N PHE A 29 0.32 -11.83 4.21
CA PHE A 29 0.90 -11.75 2.86
C PHE A 29 2.42 -11.86 2.93
N SER A 30 3.06 -12.13 1.80
CA SER A 30 4.52 -12.08 1.68
C SER A 30 4.95 -11.17 0.52
N LEU A 31 6.22 -10.76 0.54
CA LEU A 31 6.85 -9.96 -0.49
C LEU A 31 8.23 -10.54 -0.80
N LYS A 32 8.50 -10.81 -2.07
CA LYS A 32 9.79 -11.30 -2.56
C LYS A 32 10.71 -10.16 -2.94
N GLU A 33 12.00 -10.44 -3.05
CA GLU A 33 12.97 -9.46 -3.58
C GLU A 33 12.58 -9.04 -5.01
N GLY A 34 12.61 -7.73 -5.27
CA GLY A 34 12.25 -7.15 -6.57
C GLY A 34 10.77 -7.23 -6.95
N GLU A 35 9.92 -7.87 -6.13
CA GLU A 35 8.48 -7.98 -6.40
C GLU A 35 7.76 -6.66 -6.14
N THR A 36 6.77 -6.37 -6.97
CA THR A 36 5.77 -5.32 -6.69
C THR A 36 4.44 -5.94 -6.29
N LEU A 37 4.06 -5.80 -5.02
CA LEU A 37 2.76 -6.19 -4.49
C LEU A 37 1.81 -4.98 -4.49
N GLY A 38 0.71 -5.08 -5.22
CA GLY A 38 -0.40 -4.14 -5.13
C GLY A 38 -1.34 -4.49 -3.98
N ILE A 39 -1.67 -3.53 -3.11
CA ILE A 39 -2.73 -3.69 -2.10
C ILE A 39 -3.85 -2.72 -2.45
N VAL A 40 -5.03 -3.25 -2.82
CA VAL A 40 -6.14 -2.45 -3.33
C VAL A 40 -7.42 -2.64 -2.50
N GLY A 41 -8.32 -1.65 -2.57
CA GLY A 41 -9.63 -1.67 -1.92
C GLY A 41 -10.15 -0.26 -1.65
N GLU A 42 -11.41 -0.15 -1.26
CA GLU A 42 -12.04 1.14 -0.92
C GLU A 42 -11.33 1.84 0.26
N SER A 43 -11.55 3.15 0.40
CA SER A 43 -11.04 3.91 1.56
C SER A 43 -11.58 3.32 2.87
N GLY A 44 -10.75 3.28 3.92
CA GLY A 44 -11.12 2.73 5.22
C GLY A 44 -11.07 1.20 5.34
N CYS A 45 -10.71 0.43 4.29
CA CYS A 45 -10.64 -1.03 4.36
C CYS A 45 -9.40 -1.60 5.08
N GLY A 46 -8.50 -0.75 5.61
CA GLY A 46 -7.35 -1.18 6.43
C GLY A 46 -5.99 -1.19 5.73
N LYS A 47 -5.87 -0.81 4.46
CA LYS A 47 -4.61 -0.85 3.66
C LYS A 47 -3.45 -0.14 4.35
N SER A 48 -3.57 1.18 4.57
CA SER A 48 -2.54 2.00 5.22
C SER A 48 -2.27 1.55 6.64
N VAL A 49 -3.32 1.18 7.39
CA VAL A 49 -3.19 0.67 8.76
C VAL A 49 -2.34 -0.61 8.79
N THR A 50 -2.49 -1.51 7.80
CA THR A 50 -1.70 -2.75 7.71
C THR A 50 -0.21 -2.45 7.63
N VAL A 51 0.22 -1.60 6.70
CA VAL A 51 1.65 -1.29 6.52
C VAL A 51 2.21 -0.43 7.66
N MET A 52 1.42 0.50 8.21
CA MET A 52 1.82 1.26 9.39
C MET A 52 1.96 0.39 10.63
N SER A 53 1.10 -0.63 10.79
CA SER A 53 1.14 -1.57 11.91
C SER A 53 2.42 -2.40 11.89
N MET A 54 2.78 -2.99 10.74
CA MET A 54 4.01 -3.80 10.63
C MET A 54 5.28 -3.00 10.88
N LEU A 55 5.26 -1.69 10.58
CA LEU A 55 6.37 -0.78 10.88
C LEU A 55 6.26 -0.12 12.27
N ARG A 56 5.26 -0.48 13.09
CA ARG A 56 5.02 0.14 14.41
C ARG A 56 4.87 1.66 14.34
N LEU A 57 4.24 2.18 13.27
CA LEU A 57 3.96 3.60 13.06
C LEU A 57 2.56 4.02 13.52
N ILE A 58 1.75 3.08 13.99
CA ILE A 58 0.43 3.36 14.56
C ILE A 58 0.59 4.10 15.89
N PRO A 59 -0.01 5.30 16.07
CA PRO A 59 0.00 6.00 17.34
C PRO A 59 -0.69 5.17 18.44
N SER A 60 -0.02 4.97 19.54
CA SER A 60 -0.57 4.23 20.70
C SER A 60 -0.52 5.08 21.95
N PRO A 61 -1.66 5.50 22.55
CA PRO A 61 -3.03 5.34 22.05
C PRO A 61 -3.34 6.25 20.85
N PRO A 62 -4.42 6.06 20.04
CA PRO A 62 -5.56 5.15 20.29
C PRO A 62 -5.40 3.76 19.66
N GLY A 63 -4.41 3.54 18.78
CA GLY A 63 -4.21 2.29 18.05
C GLY A 63 -3.36 1.28 18.83
N LYS A 64 -3.60 0.00 18.55
CA LYS A 64 -2.79 -1.10 19.10
C LYS A 64 -2.74 -2.26 18.12
N VAL A 65 -1.54 -2.76 17.83
CA VAL A 65 -1.35 -4.07 17.20
C VAL A 65 -1.58 -5.13 18.29
N VAL A 66 -2.56 -6.01 18.09
CA VAL A 66 -3.01 -6.96 19.11
C VAL A 66 -2.58 -8.39 18.83
N ALA A 67 -2.29 -8.73 17.57
CA ALA A 67 -1.81 -10.05 17.17
C ALA A 67 -1.00 -9.97 15.86
N GLY A 68 -0.32 -11.07 15.53
CA GLY A 68 0.41 -11.28 14.29
C GLY A 68 1.91 -11.09 14.40
N GLN A 69 2.56 -11.21 13.24
CA GLN A 69 4.00 -11.09 13.06
C GLN A 69 4.30 -10.32 11.77
N ALA A 70 5.44 -9.63 11.74
CA ALA A 70 5.99 -9.01 10.54
C ALA A 70 7.48 -9.35 10.46
N ILE A 71 7.81 -10.40 9.70
CA ILE A 71 9.16 -10.96 9.61
C ILE A 71 9.87 -10.31 8.42
N TYR A 72 10.90 -9.53 8.68
CA TYR A 72 11.81 -8.97 7.68
C TYR A 72 13.20 -9.54 7.88
N GLN A 73 13.70 -10.26 6.88
CA GLN A 73 15.02 -10.94 6.94
C GLN A 73 15.21 -11.77 8.22
N GLY A 74 14.18 -12.53 8.61
CA GLY A 74 14.19 -13.40 9.80
C GLY A 74 13.97 -12.70 11.14
N LYS A 75 13.80 -11.37 11.17
CA LYS A 75 13.51 -10.60 12.38
C LYS A 75 12.05 -10.16 12.44
N ASP A 76 11.37 -10.40 13.55
CA ASP A 76 10.00 -9.93 13.77
C ASP A 76 10.01 -8.44 14.15
N LEU A 77 9.60 -7.57 13.21
CA LEU A 77 9.56 -6.11 13.39
C LEU A 77 8.69 -5.67 14.57
N LEU A 78 7.70 -6.48 14.96
CA LEU A 78 6.81 -6.17 16.07
C LEU A 78 7.46 -6.44 17.43
N LYS A 79 8.55 -7.24 17.47
CA LYS A 79 9.21 -7.69 18.71
C LYS A 79 10.63 -7.16 18.93
N ILE A 80 11.30 -6.67 17.87
CA ILE A 80 12.62 -6.08 18.01
C ILE A 80 12.59 -4.80 18.83
N SER A 81 13.75 -4.37 19.36
CA SER A 81 13.87 -3.16 20.15
C SER A 81 13.53 -1.90 19.36
N ASP A 82 13.25 -0.79 20.07
CA ASP A 82 12.98 0.51 19.43
C ASP A 82 14.21 1.05 18.68
N GLU A 83 15.39 0.71 19.13
CA GLU A 83 16.63 1.07 18.44
C GLU A 83 16.76 0.31 17.11
N GLU A 84 16.55 -1.01 17.13
CA GLU A 84 16.62 -1.83 15.91
C GLU A 84 15.57 -1.42 14.86
N ILE A 85 14.33 -1.13 15.27
CA ILE A 85 13.30 -0.71 14.30
C ILE A 85 13.62 0.67 13.71
N ARG A 86 14.27 1.58 14.44
CA ARG A 86 14.73 2.88 13.91
C ARG A 86 15.79 2.69 12.82
N GLN A 87 16.68 1.71 12.94
CA GLN A 87 17.70 1.39 11.92
C GLN A 87 17.09 0.76 10.66
N ILE A 88 15.88 0.23 10.75
CA ILE A 88 15.17 -0.36 9.61
C ILE A 88 14.31 0.68 8.89
N ARG A 89 13.57 1.52 9.65
CA ARG A 89 12.70 2.56 9.10
C ARG A 89 13.53 3.61 8.36
N GLY A 90 13.13 3.91 7.12
CA GLY A 90 13.79 4.86 6.24
C GLY A 90 15.10 4.36 5.61
N ALA A 91 15.80 3.42 6.26
CA ALA A 91 17.05 2.87 5.75
C ALA A 91 16.88 1.58 4.94
N LYS A 92 16.08 0.63 5.43
CA LYS A 92 15.85 -0.68 4.80
C LYS A 92 14.44 -0.79 4.23
N ILE A 93 13.45 -0.31 4.98
CA ILE A 93 12.06 -0.20 4.58
C ILE A 93 11.69 1.26 4.65
N SER A 94 11.39 1.86 3.51
CA SER A 94 11.01 3.26 3.41
C SER A 94 9.55 3.40 3.01
N MET A 95 8.94 4.54 3.35
CA MET A 95 7.51 4.77 3.08
C MET A 95 7.27 6.16 2.49
N ILE A 96 6.48 6.19 1.42
CA ILE A 96 5.89 7.41 0.87
C ILE A 96 4.46 7.48 1.41
N PHE A 97 4.15 8.54 2.17
CA PHE A 97 2.84 8.77 2.75
C PHE A 97 1.89 9.43 1.74
N GLN A 98 0.59 9.29 1.99
CA GLN A 98 -0.48 9.71 1.10
C GLN A 98 -0.46 11.21 0.76
N ASP A 99 -0.15 12.09 1.73
CA ASP A 99 -0.21 13.54 1.55
C ASP A 99 1.17 14.19 1.62
N PRO A 100 1.68 14.73 0.50
CA PRO A 100 2.95 15.46 0.49
C PRO A 100 2.92 16.78 1.27
N MET A 101 1.73 17.34 1.51
CA MET A 101 1.61 18.61 2.24
C MET A 101 1.86 18.45 3.73
N THR A 102 1.53 17.28 4.29
CA THR A 102 1.74 16.97 5.70
C THR A 102 3.05 16.22 5.96
N SER A 103 3.63 15.60 4.94
CA SER A 103 4.86 14.80 5.05
C SER A 103 6.14 15.63 4.98
N LEU A 104 6.14 16.73 4.21
CA LEU A 104 7.26 17.67 4.17
C LEU A 104 7.10 18.74 5.24
N ASN A 105 8.14 18.94 6.05
CA ASN A 105 8.14 20.00 7.06
C ASN A 105 8.25 21.38 6.37
N PRO A 106 7.21 22.26 6.46
CA PRO A 106 7.16 23.50 5.71
C PRO A 106 8.19 24.56 6.15
N VAL A 107 8.76 24.41 7.35
CA VAL A 107 9.75 25.37 7.90
C VAL A 107 11.20 24.92 7.74
N LEU A 108 11.41 23.76 7.11
CA LEU A 108 12.74 23.26 6.75
C LEU A 108 12.94 23.29 5.24
N THR A 109 14.16 23.59 4.80
CA THR A 109 14.52 23.51 3.38
C THR A 109 14.49 22.05 2.90
N ILE A 110 14.28 21.85 1.61
CA ILE A 110 14.31 20.52 0.97
C ILE A 110 15.65 19.85 1.20
N GLY A 111 16.76 20.59 1.09
CA GLY A 111 18.10 20.07 1.34
C GLY A 111 18.22 19.51 2.76
N ARG A 112 17.78 20.25 3.78
CA ARG A 112 17.86 19.80 5.17
C ARG A 112 17.13 18.49 5.40
N GLN A 113 15.94 18.36 4.80
CA GLN A 113 15.11 17.16 4.95
C GLN A 113 15.69 15.94 4.21
N LEU A 114 16.37 16.14 3.09
CA LEU A 114 17.07 15.07 2.36
C LEU A 114 18.41 14.69 3.00
N GLU A 115 19.15 15.66 3.55
CA GLU A 115 20.45 15.45 4.18
C GLU A 115 20.33 14.64 5.49
N GLU A 116 19.26 14.85 6.27
CA GLU A 116 19.08 14.24 7.59
C GLU A 116 19.13 12.70 7.56
N PRO A 117 18.34 11.97 6.75
CA PRO A 117 18.43 10.51 6.69
C PRO A 117 19.78 10.00 6.18
N LEU A 118 20.44 10.73 5.26
CA LEU A 118 21.77 10.38 4.76
C LEU A 118 22.85 10.47 5.84
N MET A 119 22.77 11.50 6.66
CA MET A 119 23.70 11.66 7.80
C MET A 119 23.41 10.62 8.89
N LEU A 120 22.13 10.39 9.21
CA LEU A 120 21.70 9.51 10.29
C LEU A 120 21.97 8.03 9.98
N HIS A 121 21.59 7.57 8.79
CA HIS A 121 21.60 6.15 8.43
C HIS A 121 22.80 5.74 7.60
N MET A 122 23.41 6.67 6.84
CA MET A 122 24.55 6.37 5.96
C MET A 122 25.89 6.90 6.52
N GLY A 123 25.84 7.61 7.66
CA GLY A 123 27.04 8.20 8.28
C GLY A 123 27.76 9.25 7.41
N MET A 124 27.04 9.88 6.45
CA MET A 124 27.63 10.87 5.56
C MET A 124 27.92 12.17 6.30
N THR A 125 29.05 12.81 5.95
CA THR A 125 29.27 14.20 6.35
C THR A 125 28.26 15.14 5.67
N GLN A 126 28.03 16.31 6.23
CA GLN A 126 27.08 17.29 5.67
C GLN A 126 27.36 17.61 4.19
N ARG A 127 28.64 17.72 3.81
CA ARG A 127 29.02 17.96 2.41
C ARG A 127 28.62 16.80 1.51
N GLN A 128 28.94 15.57 1.92
CA GLN A 128 28.58 14.35 1.18
C GLN A 128 27.05 14.21 1.08
N ALA A 129 26.32 14.43 2.18
CA ALA A 129 24.85 14.37 2.22
C ALA A 129 24.23 15.40 1.26
N ARG A 130 24.77 16.64 1.24
CA ARG A 130 24.30 17.69 0.33
C ARG A 130 24.54 17.35 -1.14
N ASP A 131 25.71 16.82 -1.48
CA ASP A 131 26.01 16.38 -2.85
C ASP A 131 25.11 15.22 -3.27
N ARG A 132 24.87 14.26 -2.37
CA ARG A 132 23.96 13.12 -2.61
C ARG A 132 22.49 13.59 -2.72
N ALA A 133 22.05 14.52 -1.89
CA ALA A 133 20.72 15.10 -1.97
C ALA A 133 20.47 15.79 -3.33
N ALA A 134 21.44 16.51 -3.89
CA ALA A 134 21.35 17.07 -5.22
C ALA A 134 21.21 15.98 -6.31
N GLN A 135 21.97 14.88 -6.20
CA GLN A 135 21.84 13.73 -7.11
C GLN A 135 20.45 13.10 -7.03
N LEU A 136 19.91 12.91 -5.81
CA LEU A 136 18.58 12.34 -5.60
C LEU A 136 17.49 13.21 -6.24
N LEU A 137 17.55 14.55 -6.05
CA LEU A 137 16.60 15.45 -6.71
C LEU A 137 16.72 15.39 -8.24
N SER A 138 17.93 15.29 -8.77
CA SER A 138 18.15 15.14 -10.22
C SER A 138 17.57 13.81 -10.73
N MET A 139 17.77 12.71 -10.00
CA MET A 139 17.26 11.37 -10.32
C MET A 139 15.74 11.32 -10.43
N VAL A 140 15.03 12.07 -9.57
CA VAL A 140 13.58 12.19 -9.64
C VAL A 140 13.09 13.26 -10.62
N GLY A 141 14.00 13.91 -11.37
CA GLY A 141 13.67 14.88 -12.42
C GLY A 141 13.32 16.28 -11.91
N ILE A 142 13.89 16.72 -10.78
CA ILE A 142 13.80 18.11 -10.33
C ILE A 142 14.86 18.93 -11.08
N PRO A 143 14.48 19.96 -11.87
CA PRO A 143 15.43 20.83 -12.56
C PRO A 143 16.22 21.68 -11.57
N ASN A 144 17.47 22.05 -11.91
CA ASN A 144 18.36 22.85 -11.06
C ASN A 144 18.51 22.30 -9.64
N ALA A 145 18.62 20.96 -9.51
CA ALA A 145 18.55 20.21 -8.26
C ALA A 145 19.42 20.79 -7.13
N ARG A 146 20.65 21.23 -7.44
CA ARG A 146 21.58 21.78 -6.44
C ARG A 146 21.10 23.11 -5.84
N GLU A 147 20.53 23.98 -6.65
CA GLU A 147 19.99 25.27 -6.22
C GLU A 147 18.71 25.07 -5.41
N ARG A 148 17.86 24.11 -5.84
CA ARG A 148 16.60 23.74 -5.21
C ARG A 148 16.73 23.17 -3.80
N LEU A 149 17.93 22.71 -3.39
CA LEU A 149 18.15 22.26 -2.00
C LEU A 149 17.93 23.39 -0.97
N SER A 150 18.05 24.64 -1.37
CA SER A 150 17.87 25.80 -0.49
C SER A 150 16.41 26.26 -0.42
N ASP A 151 15.55 25.73 -1.27
CA ASP A 151 14.12 26.09 -1.34
C ASP A 151 13.32 25.34 -0.26
N TYR A 152 12.15 25.92 0.05
CA TYR A 152 11.18 25.37 0.99
C TYR A 152 10.06 24.62 0.24
N PRO A 153 9.34 23.70 0.91
CA PRO A 153 8.26 22.93 0.26
C PRO A 153 7.21 23.77 -0.46
N HIS A 154 6.85 24.93 0.08
CA HIS A 154 5.84 25.81 -0.54
C HIS A 154 6.26 26.43 -1.89
N GLN A 155 7.56 26.39 -2.23
CA GLN A 155 8.10 26.87 -3.51
C GLN A 155 8.04 25.79 -4.61
N PHE A 156 7.56 24.57 -4.28
CA PHE A 156 7.41 23.46 -5.20
C PHE A 156 5.93 23.23 -5.56
N SER A 157 5.67 22.86 -6.81
CA SER A 157 4.35 22.37 -7.23
C SER A 157 3.99 21.03 -6.55
N GLY A 158 2.73 20.61 -6.58
CA GLY A 158 2.31 19.33 -6.00
C GLY A 158 3.10 18.14 -6.54
N GLY A 159 3.25 18.02 -7.85
CA GLY A 159 4.05 16.97 -8.48
C GLY A 159 5.55 17.06 -8.14
N MET A 160 6.11 18.26 -7.98
CA MET A 160 7.49 18.41 -7.52
C MET A 160 7.66 18.00 -6.05
N ARG A 161 6.73 18.33 -5.16
CA ARG A 161 6.75 17.85 -3.76
C ARG A 161 6.68 16.33 -3.70
N GLN A 162 5.85 15.71 -4.53
CA GLN A 162 5.78 14.26 -4.64
C GLN A 162 7.12 13.65 -5.07
N ARG A 163 7.79 14.23 -6.07
CA ARG A 163 9.12 13.80 -6.50
C ARG A 163 10.16 13.96 -5.39
N VAL A 164 10.09 15.02 -4.59
CA VAL A 164 10.95 15.21 -3.41
C VAL A 164 10.70 14.12 -2.37
N MET A 165 9.44 13.77 -2.08
CA MET A 165 9.13 12.66 -1.17
C MET A 165 9.68 11.32 -1.67
N ILE A 166 9.59 11.05 -2.97
CA ILE A 166 10.21 9.87 -3.58
C ILE A 166 11.73 9.90 -3.38
N ALA A 167 12.38 11.06 -3.64
CA ALA A 167 13.81 11.22 -3.41
C ALA A 167 14.20 10.97 -1.95
N MET A 168 13.40 11.46 -0.98
CA MET A 168 13.60 11.19 0.45
C MET A 168 13.46 9.71 0.77
N ALA A 169 12.41 9.07 0.28
CA ALA A 169 12.18 7.65 0.50
C ALA A 169 13.31 6.77 -0.06
N LEU A 170 13.94 7.19 -1.15
CA LEU A 170 15.04 6.47 -1.80
C LEU A 170 16.43 6.85 -1.29
N SER A 171 16.55 7.82 -0.39
CA SER A 171 17.84 8.40 0.03
C SER A 171 18.84 7.37 0.52
N CYS A 172 18.38 6.38 1.28
CA CYS A 172 19.20 5.33 1.87
C CYS A 172 19.22 4.02 1.06
N ASN A 173 18.79 4.01 -0.21
CA ASN A 173 18.66 2.83 -1.06
C ASN A 173 17.92 1.67 -0.36
N PRO A 174 16.64 1.85 -0.02
CA PRO A 174 15.89 0.85 0.72
C PRO A 174 15.69 -0.43 -0.10
N GLN A 175 15.55 -1.56 0.59
CA GLN A 175 15.22 -2.84 -0.03
C GLN A 175 13.70 -2.97 -0.30
N ILE A 176 12.88 -2.28 0.51
CA ILE A 176 11.43 -2.23 0.35
C ILE A 176 10.98 -0.77 0.35
N LEU A 177 10.23 -0.39 -0.70
CA LEU A 177 9.52 0.86 -0.77
C LEU A 177 8.03 0.61 -0.56
N ILE A 178 7.42 1.24 0.44
CA ILE A 178 5.98 1.26 0.64
C ILE A 178 5.46 2.59 0.09
N ALA A 179 4.56 2.54 -0.88
CA ALA A 179 3.93 3.71 -1.46
C ALA A 179 2.43 3.70 -1.09
N ASP A 180 2.07 4.52 -0.11
CA ASP A 180 0.69 4.61 0.39
C ASP A 180 -0.06 5.72 -0.33
N GLU A 181 -0.87 5.33 -1.31
CA GLU A 181 -1.66 6.23 -2.18
C GLU A 181 -0.85 7.42 -2.75
N PRO A 182 0.34 7.19 -3.31
CA PRO A 182 1.30 8.26 -3.60
C PRO A 182 0.87 9.22 -4.72
N THR A 183 -0.28 9.00 -5.33
CA THR A 183 -0.76 9.77 -6.49
C THR A 183 -2.16 10.34 -6.33
N THR A 184 -2.81 10.13 -5.18
CA THR A 184 -4.24 10.45 -4.96
C THR A 184 -4.56 11.96 -5.14
N ALA A 185 -3.63 12.86 -4.84
CA ALA A 185 -3.84 14.31 -4.94
C ALA A 185 -3.27 14.93 -6.23
N LEU A 186 -2.92 14.10 -7.23
CA LEU A 186 -2.27 14.55 -8.46
C LEU A 186 -3.22 14.41 -9.67
N ASP A 187 -3.05 15.26 -10.66
CA ASP A 187 -3.72 15.08 -11.95
C ASP A 187 -3.21 13.83 -12.69
N VAL A 188 -4.05 13.29 -13.59
CA VAL A 188 -3.81 12.02 -14.28
C VAL A 188 -2.45 11.99 -15.01
N THR A 189 -2.02 13.11 -15.58
CA THR A 189 -0.76 13.20 -16.32
C THR A 189 0.44 13.09 -15.38
N ILE A 190 0.43 13.82 -14.27
CA ILE A 190 1.48 13.76 -13.25
C ILE A 190 1.47 12.38 -12.57
N GLN A 191 0.30 11.81 -12.30
CA GLN A 191 0.15 10.46 -11.77
C GLN A 191 0.87 9.43 -12.65
N ALA A 192 0.63 9.43 -13.96
CA ALA A 192 1.30 8.54 -14.91
C ALA A 192 2.84 8.72 -14.89
N GLN A 193 3.32 9.97 -14.82
CA GLN A 193 4.75 10.27 -14.72
C GLN A 193 5.38 9.74 -13.42
N ILE A 194 4.66 9.83 -12.29
CA ILE A 194 5.13 9.30 -10.99
C ILE A 194 5.20 7.78 -11.01
N VAL A 195 4.19 7.11 -11.56
CA VAL A 195 4.18 5.65 -11.71
C VAL A 195 5.37 5.19 -12.55
N GLU A 196 5.61 5.83 -13.70
CA GLU A 196 6.71 5.49 -14.59
C GLU A 196 8.08 5.78 -13.96
N LEU A 197 8.19 6.87 -13.20
CA LEU A 197 9.39 7.19 -12.42
C LEU A 197 9.70 6.08 -11.41
N VAL A 198 8.70 5.63 -10.63
CA VAL A 198 8.90 4.60 -9.61
C VAL A 198 9.25 3.24 -10.23
N LYS A 199 8.62 2.87 -11.36
CA LYS A 199 8.99 1.66 -12.12
C LYS A 199 10.46 1.67 -12.52
N ARG A 200 10.89 2.76 -13.17
CA ARG A 200 12.29 2.91 -13.58
C ARG A 200 13.23 2.77 -12.39
N LEU A 201 12.94 3.47 -11.28
CA LEU A 201 13.77 3.43 -10.09
C LEU A 201 13.77 2.07 -9.39
N ARG A 202 12.64 1.34 -9.42
CA ARG A 202 12.58 -0.07 -8.97
C ARG A 202 13.57 -0.93 -9.75
N ASP A 203 13.53 -0.83 -11.07
CA ASP A 203 14.36 -1.66 -11.96
C ASP A 203 15.85 -1.30 -11.84
N GLU A 204 16.18 0.00 -11.68
CA GLU A 204 17.54 0.49 -11.48
C GLU A 204 18.13 0.10 -10.12
N LEU A 205 17.33 0.09 -9.06
CA LEU A 205 17.76 -0.13 -7.68
C LEU A 205 17.51 -1.57 -7.19
N GLY A 206 16.74 -2.37 -7.90
CA GLY A 206 16.40 -3.75 -7.52
C GLY A 206 15.54 -3.87 -6.27
N MET A 207 14.80 -2.82 -5.90
CA MET A 207 13.97 -2.81 -4.69
C MET A 207 12.63 -3.50 -4.89
N ALA A 208 12.08 -4.09 -3.81
CA ALA A 208 10.71 -4.55 -3.78
C ALA A 208 9.75 -3.38 -3.44
N ILE A 209 8.50 -3.46 -3.92
CA ILE A 209 7.50 -2.40 -3.70
C ILE A 209 6.23 -2.98 -3.10
N ILE A 210 5.66 -2.32 -2.09
CA ILE A 210 4.25 -2.44 -1.70
C ILE A 210 3.55 -1.17 -2.15
N TRP A 211 2.66 -1.28 -3.14
CA TRP A 211 1.92 -0.14 -3.68
C TRP A 211 0.47 -0.20 -3.24
N ILE A 212 0.07 0.75 -2.43
CA ILE A 212 -1.30 0.88 -1.93
C ILE A 212 -2.04 1.91 -2.77
N THR A 213 -3.21 1.54 -3.26
CA THR A 213 -4.10 2.44 -4.00
C THR A 213 -5.54 1.93 -3.99
N HIS A 214 -6.50 2.79 -4.30
CA HIS A 214 -7.85 2.41 -4.68
C HIS A 214 -8.03 2.33 -6.22
N ASP A 215 -7.01 2.73 -6.99
CA ASP A 215 -7.03 2.74 -8.45
C ASP A 215 -6.41 1.46 -9.02
N LEU A 216 -7.25 0.53 -9.44
CA LEU A 216 -6.85 -0.69 -10.11
C LEU A 216 -6.18 -0.42 -11.47
N GLY A 217 -6.48 0.70 -12.15
CA GLY A 217 -5.83 1.05 -13.42
C GLY A 217 -4.31 1.20 -13.30
N ILE A 218 -3.84 1.76 -12.18
CA ILE A 218 -2.40 1.88 -11.89
C ILE A 218 -1.77 0.50 -11.68
N ILE A 219 -2.45 -0.34 -10.91
CA ILE A 219 -1.95 -1.67 -10.51
C ILE A 219 -1.75 -2.58 -11.72
N ALA A 220 -2.65 -2.51 -12.71
CA ALA A 220 -2.57 -3.31 -13.93
C ALA A 220 -1.22 -3.21 -14.65
N GLY A 221 -0.59 -2.04 -14.61
CA GLY A 221 0.68 -1.78 -15.28
C GLY A 221 1.92 -1.78 -14.38
N LEU A 222 1.76 -1.93 -13.05
CA LEU A 222 2.83 -1.76 -12.08
C LEU A 222 3.12 -3.03 -11.28
N ALA A 223 2.08 -3.73 -10.82
CA ALA A 223 2.21 -4.83 -9.87
C ALA A 223 2.45 -6.18 -10.56
N ASP A 224 3.17 -7.05 -9.87
CA ASP A 224 3.31 -8.47 -10.24
C ASP A 224 2.14 -9.28 -9.67
N ARG A 225 1.74 -8.98 -8.43
CA ARG A 225 0.67 -9.62 -7.68
C ARG A 225 -0.19 -8.57 -6.96
N VAL A 226 -1.46 -8.89 -6.76
CA VAL A 226 -2.43 -7.99 -6.13
C VAL A 226 -3.13 -8.69 -4.98
N SER A 227 -3.20 -8.03 -3.84
CA SER A 227 -4.03 -8.39 -2.68
C SER A 227 -5.19 -7.39 -2.57
N VAL A 228 -6.41 -7.87 -2.67
CA VAL A 228 -7.64 -7.07 -2.54
C VAL A 228 -8.09 -7.10 -1.10
N MET A 229 -8.24 -5.92 -0.48
CA MET A 229 -8.67 -5.79 0.92
C MET A 229 -10.09 -5.26 1.03
N TYR A 230 -10.83 -5.85 1.96
CA TYR A 230 -12.17 -5.40 2.38
C TYR A 230 -12.39 -5.65 3.87
N GLY A 231 -12.88 -4.65 4.61
CA GLY A 231 -13.21 -4.79 6.04
C GLY A 231 -12.05 -5.30 6.91
N GLY A 232 -10.82 -4.90 6.58
CA GLY A 232 -9.61 -5.33 7.32
C GLY A 232 -9.12 -6.74 6.99
N TYR A 233 -9.66 -7.40 5.96
CA TYR A 233 -9.23 -8.73 5.48
C TYR A 233 -8.67 -8.65 4.08
N ILE A 234 -7.73 -9.54 3.72
CA ILE A 234 -7.45 -9.87 2.32
C ILE A 234 -8.52 -10.87 1.88
N ILE A 235 -9.29 -10.50 0.86
CA ILE A 235 -10.40 -11.30 0.36
C ILE A 235 -10.11 -11.99 -0.97
N GLU A 236 -9.13 -11.49 -1.72
CA GLU A 236 -8.62 -12.13 -2.92
C GLU A 236 -7.17 -11.74 -3.15
N GLU A 237 -6.34 -12.68 -3.60
CA GLU A 237 -4.95 -12.45 -3.95
C GLU A 237 -4.60 -13.30 -5.18
N ALA A 238 -3.99 -12.65 -6.19
CA ALA A 238 -3.56 -13.35 -7.40
C ALA A 238 -2.45 -12.59 -8.14
N PRO A 239 -1.73 -13.23 -9.08
CA PRO A 239 -0.96 -12.53 -10.09
C PRO A 239 -1.84 -11.51 -10.82
N VAL A 240 -1.30 -10.32 -11.11
CA VAL A 240 -2.09 -9.21 -11.66
C VAL A 240 -2.90 -9.61 -12.88
N LYS A 241 -2.27 -10.30 -13.83
CA LYS A 241 -2.94 -10.75 -15.07
C LYS A 241 -4.12 -11.68 -14.80
N GLU A 242 -3.97 -12.59 -13.83
CA GLU A 242 -5.02 -13.54 -13.45
C GLU A 242 -6.18 -12.84 -12.75
N LEU A 243 -5.90 -11.92 -11.82
CA LEU A 243 -6.95 -11.16 -11.12
C LEU A 243 -7.83 -10.37 -12.09
N TYR A 244 -7.23 -9.76 -13.13
CA TYR A 244 -7.99 -8.98 -14.12
C TYR A 244 -8.74 -9.83 -15.13
N ALA A 245 -8.19 -10.99 -15.51
CA ALA A 245 -8.84 -11.91 -16.43
C ALA A 245 -9.95 -12.73 -15.75
N ASN A 246 -9.71 -13.18 -14.54
CA ASN A 246 -10.52 -14.17 -13.83
C ASN A 246 -10.75 -13.79 -12.36
N PRO A 247 -11.36 -12.64 -12.02
CA PRO A 247 -11.66 -12.27 -10.65
C PRO A 247 -12.65 -13.27 -10.03
N LEU A 248 -12.40 -13.69 -8.79
CA LEU A 248 -13.14 -14.76 -8.12
C LEU A 248 -14.01 -14.27 -6.95
N HIS A 249 -13.77 -13.03 -6.46
CA HIS A 249 -14.58 -12.45 -5.40
C HIS A 249 -15.54 -11.40 -5.97
N PRO A 250 -16.83 -11.40 -5.58
CA PRO A 250 -17.81 -10.42 -6.08
C PRO A 250 -17.40 -8.96 -5.88
N TYR A 251 -16.70 -8.64 -4.80
CA TYR A 251 -16.15 -7.30 -4.57
C TYR A 251 -15.08 -6.93 -5.60
N THR A 252 -14.18 -7.83 -5.93
CA THR A 252 -13.14 -7.61 -6.96
C THR A 252 -13.78 -7.39 -8.33
N ILE A 253 -14.81 -8.17 -8.66
CA ILE A 253 -15.60 -7.98 -9.89
C ILE A 253 -16.22 -6.59 -9.92
N GLY A 254 -16.81 -6.14 -8.79
CA GLY A 254 -17.38 -4.80 -8.66
C GLY A 254 -16.34 -3.70 -8.83
N LEU A 255 -15.17 -3.83 -8.20
CA LEU A 255 -14.06 -2.89 -8.35
C LEU A 255 -13.57 -2.79 -9.80
N LEU A 256 -13.36 -3.92 -10.48
CA LEU A 256 -12.96 -3.97 -11.89
C LEU A 256 -14.06 -3.45 -12.82
N GLY A 257 -15.34 -3.65 -12.45
CA GLY A 257 -16.51 -3.13 -13.15
C GLY A 257 -16.65 -1.60 -13.06
N SER A 258 -16.07 -0.99 -12.04
CA SER A 258 -16.06 0.48 -11.87
C SER A 258 -14.96 1.18 -12.68
N LEU A 259 -14.02 0.44 -13.28
CA LEU A 259 -13.06 1.01 -14.21
C LEU A 259 -13.77 1.47 -15.50
N PRO A 260 -13.44 2.65 -16.03
CA PRO A 260 -14.01 3.13 -17.28
C PRO A 260 -13.71 2.16 -18.43
N LYS A 261 -14.71 1.46 -18.91
CA LYS A 261 -14.62 0.63 -20.14
C LYS A 261 -15.20 1.43 -21.29
N ILE A 262 -14.44 1.55 -22.36
CA ILE A 262 -14.95 2.07 -23.64
C ILE A 262 -15.67 0.89 -24.30
N THR A 263 -17.01 0.95 -24.39
CA THR A 263 -17.78 -0.03 -25.15
C THR A 263 -17.62 0.26 -26.65
N GLU A 264 -17.88 -0.73 -27.51
CA GLU A 264 -17.83 -0.57 -28.96
C GLU A 264 -18.70 0.58 -29.48
N ASP A 265 -19.77 0.90 -28.75
CA ASP A 265 -20.67 2.03 -29.03
C ASP A 265 -20.20 3.38 -28.45
N GLY A 266 -18.98 3.45 -27.89
CA GLY A 266 -18.41 4.68 -27.32
C GLY A 266 -19.05 5.12 -25.99
N GLN A 267 -19.99 4.36 -25.43
CA GLN A 267 -20.61 4.68 -24.14
C GLN A 267 -19.76 4.18 -22.99
N ARG A 268 -19.56 5.03 -21.97
CA ARG A 268 -18.90 4.65 -20.70
C ARG A 268 -19.95 4.00 -19.78
N LYS A 269 -19.90 2.68 -19.65
CA LYS A 269 -20.73 1.98 -18.67
C LYS A 269 -19.91 1.80 -17.39
N LEU A 270 -20.31 2.50 -16.32
CA LEU A 270 -19.72 2.35 -14.99
C LEU A 270 -20.69 1.52 -14.16
N SER A 271 -20.22 0.47 -13.51
CA SER A 271 -20.95 -0.21 -12.45
C SER A 271 -20.33 0.20 -11.11
N SER A 272 -21.15 0.73 -10.19
CA SER A 272 -20.71 1.04 -8.84
C SER A 272 -21.09 -0.07 -7.87
N ILE A 273 -20.27 -0.28 -6.85
CA ILE A 273 -20.63 -1.15 -5.73
C ILE A 273 -21.56 -0.33 -4.82
N GLU A 274 -22.81 -0.76 -4.66
CA GLU A 274 -23.79 -0.06 -3.84
C GLU A 274 -23.43 -0.10 -2.35
N GLY A 275 -23.81 0.95 -1.61
CA GLY A 275 -23.59 1.09 -0.18
C GLY A 275 -22.16 1.53 0.20
N LEU A 276 -21.91 1.64 1.50
CA LEU A 276 -20.63 2.06 2.07
C LEU A 276 -19.90 0.87 2.70
N PRO A 277 -18.53 0.88 2.70
CA PRO A 277 -17.77 -0.11 3.44
C PRO A 277 -18.07 -0.02 4.95
N PRO A 278 -18.15 -1.16 5.67
CA PRO A 278 -18.52 -1.17 7.07
C PRO A 278 -17.40 -0.65 7.97
N ILE A 279 -17.78 0.06 9.05
CA ILE A 279 -16.91 0.26 10.21
C ILE A 279 -17.15 -0.89 11.17
N LEU A 280 -16.12 -1.66 11.46
CA LEU A 280 -16.22 -2.88 12.25
C LEU A 280 -15.95 -2.61 13.73
N PHE A 281 -17.00 -2.42 14.53
CA PHE A 281 -16.91 -2.32 15.99
C PHE A 281 -16.76 -3.67 16.70
N GLN A 282 -16.92 -4.76 15.97
CA GLN A 282 -16.69 -6.13 16.43
C GLN A 282 -16.04 -6.93 15.30
N LYS A 283 -15.20 -7.90 15.64
CA LYS A 283 -14.65 -8.82 14.63
C LYS A 283 -15.81 -9.60 14.00
N PRO A 284 -16.02 -9.48 12.67
CA PRO A 284 -17.18 -10.08 12.03
C PRO A 284 -17.12 -11.61 12.12
N LYS A 285 -18.24 -12.21 12.50
CA LYS A 285 -18.45 -13.66 12.45
C LYS A 285 -18.86 -14.14 11.06
N ALA A 286 -19.51 -13.27 10.31
CA ALA A 286 -20.01 -13.47 8.95
C ALA A 286 -19.13 -12.76 7.91
N CYS A 287 -19.34 -13.02 6.63
CA CYS A 287 -18.65 -12.31 5.55
C CYS A 287 -18.94 -10.80 5.61
N PRO A 288 -17.93 -9.93 5.78
CA PRO A 288 -18.18 -8.49 5.91
C PRO A 288 -18.75 -7.85 4.64
N PHE A 289 -18.60 -8.49 3.49
CA PHE A 289 -19.16 -8.03 2.21
C PHE A 289 -20.59 -8.53 1.97
N ALA A 290 -21.11 -9.52 2.70
CA ALA A 290 -22.44 -10.11 2.48
C ALA A 290 -23.58 -9.07 2.32
N PRO A 291 -23.65 -7.97 3.09
CA PRO A 291 -24.69 -6.96 2.94
C PRO A 291 -24.69 -6.20 1.61
N ARG A 292 -23.56 -6.18 0.89
CA ARG A 292 -23.36 -5.49 -0.40
C ARG A 292 -23.24 -6.49 -1.57
N CYS A 293 -23.29 -7.79 -1.29
CA CYS A 293 -22.98 -8.83 -2.25
C CYS A 293 -24.25 -9.34 -2.94
N SER A 294 -24.36 -9.17 -4.26
CA SER A 294 -25.45 -9.73 -5.07
C SER A 294 -25.40 -11.25 -5.22
N TYR A 295 -24.29 -11.89 -4.82
CA TYR A 295 -24.09 -13.35 -4.86
C TYR A 295 -24.21 -13.99 -3.48
N SER A 296 -24.68 -13.24 -2.44
CA SER A 296 -24.72 -13.75 -1.08
C SER A 296 -25.61 -14.98 -0.95
N VAL A 297 -25.09 -16.00 -0.25
CA VAL A 297 -25.77 -17.26 0.11
C VAL A 297 -25.80 -17.40 1.63
N GLU A 298 -26.58 -18.37 2.14
CA GLU A 298 -26.79 -18.53 3.59
C GLU A 298 -25.48 -18.60 4.40
N PRO A 299 -24.42 -19.36 4.01
CA PRO A 299 -23.15 -19.39 4.75
C PRO A 299 -22.48 -18.02 4.90
N CYS A 300 -22.67 -17.09 3.94
CA CYS A 300 -22.10 -15.75 4.01
C CYS A 300 -22.57 -14.95 5.24
N TRP A 301 -23.76 -15.27 5.75
CA TRP A 301 -24.37 -14.60 6.91
C TRP A 301 -24.03 -15.27 8.24
N GLN A 302 -23.48 -16.48 8.19
CA GLN A 302 -23.18 -17.30 9.37
C GLN A 302 -21.69 -17.34 9.69
N GLN A 303 -20.83 -17.38 8.65
CA GLN A 303 -19.40 -17.55 8.81
C GLN A 303 -18.61 -16.68 7.83
N ASN A 304 -17.51 -16.08 8.32
CA ASN A 304 -16.55 -15.39 7.46
C ASN A 304 -15.69 -16.42 6.71
N PRO A 305 -15.62 -16.38 5.36
CA PRO A 305 -14.80 -17.33 4.61
C PRO A 305 -13.31 -17.12 4.87
N THR A 306 -12.54 -18.19 4.85
CA THR A 306 -11.07 -18.17 4.90
C THR A 306 -10.47 -17.92 3.52
N LEU A 307 -9.26 -17.35 3.48
CA LEU A 307 -8.54 -17.12 2.23
C LEU A 307 -7.89 -18.45 1.78
N GLU A 308 -8.46 -19.10 0.77
CA GLU A 308 -8.05 -20.43 0.28
C GLU A 308 -7.51 -20.37 -1.15
N GLU A 309 -6.51 -21.17 -1.46
CA GLU A 309 -5.97 -21.28 -2.81
C GLU A 309 -6.90 -22.13 -3.68
N VAL A 310 -7.39 -21.54 -4.77
CA VAL A 310 -8.34 -22.21 -5.71
C VAL A 310 -7.68 -22.57 -7.03
N SER A 311 -6.55 -21.96 -7.34
CA SER A 311 -5.66 -22.29 -8.44
C SER A 311 -4.24 -21.78 -8.10
N PRO A 312 -3.18 -22.27 -8.75
CA PRO A 312 -1.82 -21.91 -8.39
C PRO A 312 -1.61 -20.40 -8.29
N GLY A 313 -1.32 -19.91 -7.08
CA GLY A 313 -1.11 -18.49 -6.77
C GLY A 313 -2.38 -17.63 -6.76
N HIS A 314 -3.58 -18.20 -6.90
CA HIS A 314 -4.84 -17.48 -6.82
C HIS A 314 -5.64 -17.93 -5.59
N ARG A 315 -5.76 -17.04 -4.63
CA ARG A 315 -6.43 -17.27 -3.33
C ARG A 315 -7.67 -16.40 -3.24
N VAL A 316 -8.75 -16.93 -2.68
CA VAL A 316 -10.00 -16.18 -2.50
C VAL A 316 -10.71 -16.59 -1.20
N ALA A 317 -11.28 -15.61 -0.51
CA ALA A 317 -12.15 -15.77 0.66
C ALA A 317 -13.62 -15.57 0.24
N CYS A 318 -14.22 -16.58 -0.36
CA CYS A 318 -15.60 -16.51 -0.85
C CYS A 318 -16.28 -17.88 -0.83
N TRP A 319 -17.51 -17.93 -0.33
CA TRP A 319 -18.35 -19.12 -0.34
C TRP A 319 -18.95 -19.46 -1.71
N VAL A 320 -18.86 -18.57 -2.68
CA VAL A 320 -19.49 -18.74 -4.01
C VAL A 320 -18.43 -18.79 -5.10
N ASP A 321 -18.55 -19.77 -6.01
CA ASP A 321 -17.88 -19.71 -7.29
C ASP A 321 -18.71 -18.83 -8.24
N VAL A 322 -18.26 -17.58 -8.42
CA VAL A 322 -18.95 -16.58 -9.22
C VAL A 322 -19.07 -16.96 -10.70
N ARG A 323 -18.21 -17.85 -11.21
CA ARG A 323 -18.23 -18.34 -12.60
C ARG A 323 -19.34 -19.36 -12.86
N GLY A 324 -19.62 -20.20 -11.87
CA GLY A 324 -20.64 -21.25 -11.96
C GLY A 324 -21.92 -20.93 -11.20
N GLY A 325 -21.96 -19.86 -10.42
CA GLY A 325 -23.08 -19.52 -9.54
C GLY A 325 -23.35 -20.56 -8.46
N ARG A 326 -22.35 -21.41 -8.15
CA ARG A 326 -22.48 -22.50 -7.20
C ARG A 326 -21.75 -22.17 -5.90
N GLN A 327 -22.29 -22.68 -4.79
CA GLN A 327 -21.58 -22.65 -3.51
C GLN A 327 -20.30 -23.46 -3.61
N ARG A 328 -19.19 -22.94 -3.11
CA ARG A 328 -17.93 -23.68 -2.93
C ARG A 328 -18.11 -24.66 -1.78
N SER A 329 -17.64 -25.87 -1.96
CA SER A 329 -17.68 -26.94 -0.96
C SER A 329 -16.67 -26.75 0.15
#